data_7fb71fe96b1054c0273cd4eb2afb55f7
#
_entry.id   7fb71fe96b1054c0273cd4eb2afb55f7
#
_cell.length_a   1.000
_cell.length_b   1.000
_cell.length_c   1.000
_cell.angle_alpha   90.00
_cell.angle_beta   90.00
_cell.angle_gamma   90.00
#
_symmetry.space_group_name_H-M   'P 1'
#
loop_
_entity.id
_entity.type
_entity.pdbx_description
1 polymer ?
#
loop_
_entity_poly.entity_id
_entity_poly.type
_entity_poly.pdbx_seq_one_letter_code
_entity_poly.pdbx_strand_id
1 'polypeptide(L)'
;METKILKVVQQGEAFAVQSQKAESGQTMKCNIVLQEMGGSKYENQYAASMLGNVAQCRFSPGDLVVVALRFSTREYNGAVYQDILVTDIAKI
;
A
#
# COMPACT_ATOMS: atom_id res chain seq x y z
N MET A 1 14.27 0.75 -0.19
CA MET A 1 12.96 1.10 0.41
C MET A 1 12.96 2.52 0.91
N GLU A 2 11.88 3.22 0.74
CA GLU A 2 11.69 4.56 1.30
C GLU A 2 10.79 4.51 2.51
N THR A 3 11.15 5.27 3.54
CA THR A 3 10.31 5.46 4.73
C THR A 3 9.75 6.87 4.67
N LYS A 4 8.43 6.99 4.79
CA LYS A 4 7.73 8.26 4.71
C LYS A 4 6.66 8.37 5.77
N ILE A 5 6.31 9.60 6.13
CA ILE A 5 5.11 9.89 6.91
C ILE A 5 4.06 10.39 5.94
N LEU A 6 2.95 9.68 5.86
CA LEU A 6 1.88 9.96 4.90
C LEU A 6 0.53 9.98 5.61
N LYS A 7 -0.45 10.56 4.93
CA LYS A 7 -1.84 10.59 5.39
C LYS A 7 -2.63 9.55 4.63
N VAL A 8 -3.46 8.78 5.33
CA VAL A 8 -4.36 7.82 4.70
C VAL A 8 -5.51 8.57 4.05
N VAL A 9 -5.71 8.35 2.76
CA VAL A 9 -6.85 8.91 2.02
C VAL A 9 -8.01 7.93 2.06
N GLN A 10 -7.76 6.68 1.75
CA GLN A 10 -8.75 5.61 1.82
C GLN A 10 -8.04 4.26 1.86
N GLN A 11 -8.74 3.27 2.37
CA GLN A 11 -8.27 1.90 2.41
C GLN A 11 -9.42 0.99 1.99
N GLY A 12 -9.13 0.08 1.06
CA GLY A 12 -10.08 -0.92 0.62
C GLY A 12 -10.20 -2.08 1.59
N GLU A 13 -11.09 -2.99 1.31
CA GLU A 13 -11.20 -4.22 2.08
C GLU A 13 -10.12 -5.22 1.67
N ALA A 14 -9.71 -6.05 2.63
CA ALA A 14 -8.75 -7.11 2.35
C ALA A 14 -9.45 -8.25 1.62
N PHE A 15 -8.75 -8.84 0.66
CA PHE A 15 -9.24 -9.97 -0.12
C PHE A 15 -8.11 -10.97 -0.35
N ALA A 16 -8.48 -12.22 -0.58
CA ALA A 16 -7.50 -13.29 -0.78
C ALA A 16 -6.97 -13.26 -2.21
N VAL A 17 -5.65 -13.41 -2.35
CA VAL A 17 -5.00 -13.57 -3.65
C VAL A 17 -4.10 -14.81 -3.59
N GLN A 18 -3.79 -15.37 -4.74
CA GLN A 18 -2.89 -16.51 -4.80
C GLN A 18 -1.46 -16.09 -4.47
N SER A 19 -0.78 -16.92 -3.70
CA SER A 19 0.61 -16.70 -3.33
C SER A 19 1.35 -18.02 -3.33
N GLN A 20 2.47 -18.05 -4.04
CA GLN A 20 3.33 -19.23 -4.08
C GLN A 20 4.16 -19.38 -2.81
N LYS A 21 4.24 -18.30 -2.00
CA LYS A 21 5.04 -18.29 -0.78
C LYS A 21 4.24 -18.64 0.47
N ALA A 22 2.92 -18.64 0.38
CA ALA A 22 2.07 -18.97 1.52
C ALA A 22 1.78 -20.47 1.54
N GLU A 23 1.75 -21.06 2.74
CA GLU A 23 1.47 -22.49 2.91
C GLU A 23 0.10 -22.88 2.34
N SER A 24 -0.89 -22.02 2.52
CA SER A 24 -2.25 -22.25 2.02
C SER A 24 -2.40 -21.97 0.52
N GLY A 25 -1.36 -21.46 -0.14
CA GLY A 25 -1.44 -21.00 -1.53
C GLY A 25 -2.13 -19.66 -1.69
N GLN A 26 -2.52 -19.01 -0.61
CA GLN A 26 -3.23 -17.73 -0.63
C GLN A 26 -2.66 -16.79 0.43
N THR A 27 -2.75 -15.49 0.15
CA THR A 27 -2.45 -14.45 1.12
C THR A 27 -3.49 -13.35 1.00
N MET A 28 -3.61 -12.54 2.04
CA MET A 28 -4.52 -11.40 2.00
C MET A 28 -3.83 -10.21 1.33
N LYS A 29 -4.63 -9.47 0.57
CA LYS A 29 -4.19 -8.24 -0.09
C LYS A 29 -5.19 -7.14 0.19
N CYS A 30 -4.69 -5.92 0.35
CA CYS A 30 -5.52 -4.73 0.56
C CYS A 30 -4.88 -3.58 -0.20
N ASN A 31 -5.71 -2.76 -0.83
CA ASN A 31 -5.22 -1.55 -1.49
C ASN A 31 -5.43 -0.36 -0.56
N ILE A 32 -4.46 0.55 -0.55
CA ILE A 32 -4.51 1.75 0.26
C ILE A 32 -4.03 2.93 -0.56
N VAL A 33 -4.69 4.08 -0.41
CA VAL A 33 -4.26 5.33 -1.03
C VAL A 33 -3.70 6.22 0.07
N LEU A 34 -2.46 6.64 -0.12
CA LEU A 34 -1.72 7.48 0.80
C LEU A 34 -1.37 8.79 0.12
N GLN A 35 -1.29 9.87 0.89
CA GLN A 35 -1.00 11.20 0.36
C GLN A 35 0.13 11.84 1.14
N GLU A 36 1.01 12.55 0.45
CA GLU A 36 2.08 13.28 1.10
C GLU A 36 1.52 14.42 1.95
N MET A 37 2.26 14.72 3.01
CA MET A 37 1.91 15.80 3.91
C MET A 37 2.13 17.13 3.22
N GLY A 38 1.17 18.04 3.40
CA GLY A 38 1.22 19.36 2.81
C GLY A 38 -0.13 20.04 2.99
N GLY A 39 -0.25 21.27 2.56
CA GLY A 39 -1.49 22.03 2.70
C GLY A 39 -2.35 22.02 1.46
N SER A 40 -1.93 21.35 0.39
CA SER A 40 -2.61 21.36 -0.89
C SER A 40 -3.39 20.08 -1.12
N LYS A 41 -4.53 20.18 -1.81
CA LYS A 41 -5.26 19.01 -2.27
C LYS A 41 -4.56 18.31 -3.44
N TYR A 42 -3.52 18.92 -3.98
CA TYR A 42 -2.76 18.40 -5.11
C TYR A 42 -1.46 17.71 -4.69
N GLU A 43 -1.28 17.45 -3.40
CA GLU A 43 -0.10 16.71 -2.94
C GLU A 43 -0.06 15.33 -3.57
N ASN A 44 1.14 14.79 -3.75
CA ASN A 44 1.32 13.50 -4.39
C ASN A 44 0.61 12.40 -3.62
N GLN A 45 -0.05 11.52 -4.37
CA GLN A 45 -0.74 10.36 -3.82
C GLN A 45 -0.09 9.08 -4.33
N TYR A 46 -0.19 8.03 -3.51
CA TYR A 46 0.34 6.72 -3.82
C TYR A 46 -0.77 5.69 -3.69
N ALA A 47 -1.03 4.96 -4.77
CA ALA A 47 -1.91 3.79 -4.71
C ALA A 47 -1.03 2.58 -4.43
N ALA A 48 -1.06 2.09 -3.21
CA ALA A 48 -0.14 1.04 -2.75
C ALA A 48 -0.91 -0.21 -2.39
N SER A 49 -0.19 -1.34 -2.35
CA SER A 49 -0.73 -2.62 -1.93
C SER A 49 -0.12 -3.03 -0.60
N MET A 50 -0.93 -3.67 0.24
CA MET A 50 -0.50 -4.31 1.48
C MET A 50 -0.78 -5.79 1.37
N LEU A 51 0.16 -6.63 1.81
CA LEU A 51 0.05 -8.09 1.71
C LEU A 51 0.23 -8.75 3.08
N GLY A 52 -0.42 -9.89 3.27
CA GLY A 52 -0.26 -10.70 4.47
C GLY A 52 -0.76 -9.98 5.72
N ASN A 53 0.04 -10.01 6.77
CA ASN A 53 -0.34 -9.40 8.05
C ASN A 53 -0.51 -7.89 7.94
N VAL A 54 0.26 -7.23 7.07
CA VAL A 54 0.15 -5.79 6.84
C VAL A 54 -1.23 -5.44 6.29
N ALA A 55 -1.79 -6.31 5.42
CA ALA A 55 -3.11 -6.09 4.83
C ALA A 55 -4.25 -6.14 5.85
N GLN A 56 -4.01 -6.73 7.02
CA GLN A 56 -5.01 -6.82 8.08
C GLN A 56 -5.04 -5.59 8.97
N CYS A 57 -4.05 -4.72 8.87
CA CYS A 57 -4.04 -3.46 9.60
C CYS A 57 -5.10 -2.53 9.01
N ARG A 58 -5.90 -1.90 9.88
CA ARG A 58 -6.98 -1.01 9.44
C ARG A 58 -6.71 0.42 9.87
N PHE A 59 -6.92 1.34 8.95
CA PHE A 59 -6.72 2.77 9.18
C PHE A 59 -7.95 3.53 8.67
N SER A 60 -8.16 4.71 9.23
CA SER A 60 -9.25 5.59 8.83
C SER A 60 -8.74 6.73 7.96
N PRO A 61 -9.57 7.25 7.03
CA PRO A 61 -9.18 8.44 6.28
C PRO A 61 -8.77 9.57 7.21
N GLY A 62 -7.64 10.19 6.89
CA GLY A 62 -7.06 11.25 7.72
C GLY A 62 -6.02 10.79 8.73
N ASP A 63 -5.89 9.49 8.97
CA ASP A 63 -4.87 8.97 9.88
C ASP A 63 -3.48 9.27 9.32
N LEU A 64 -2.55 9.62 10.21
CA LEU A 64 -1.14 9.78 9.86
C LEU A 64 -0.42 8.49 10.17
N VAL A 65 0.37 8.02 9.22
CA VAL A 65 1.08 6.76 9.34
C VAL A 65 2.54 6.95 8.91
N VAL A 66 3.42 6.18 9.54
CA VAL A 66 4.78 6.01 9.05
C VAL A 66 4.81 4.72 8.26
N VAL A 67 5.30 4.79 7.03
CA VAL A 67 5.27 3.65 6.11
C VAL A 67 6.64 3.43 5.49
N ALA A 68 6.97 2.18 5.24
CA ALA A 68 8.09 1.81 4.40
C ALA A 68 7.52 1.29 3.07
N LEU A 69 7.96 1.89 1.98
CA LEU A 69 7.47 1.60 0.64
C LEU A 69 8.56 1.00 -0.21
N ARG A 70 8.20 0.04 -1.02
CA ARG A 70 9.06 -0.51 -2.07
C ARG A 70 8.40 -0.25 -3.41
N PHE A 71 9.17 0.38 -4.32
CA PHE A 71 8.72 0.69 -5.66
C PHE A 71 9.30 -0.32 -6.64
N SER A 72 8.47 -0.79 -7.56
CA SER A 72 8.91 -1.68 -8.62
C SER A 72 8.06 -1.44 -9.86
N THR A 73 8.50 -2.00 -10.96
CA THR A 73 7.73 -1.94 -12.20
C THR A 73 7.53 -3.34 -12.74
N ARG A 74 6.47 -3.51 -13.51
CA ARG A 74 6.22 -4.74 -14.25
C ARG A 74 5.74 -4.39 -15.65
N GLU A 75 6.01 -5.29 -16.58
CA GLU A 75 5.58 -5.15 -17.96
C GLU A 75 4.53 -6.20 -18.27
N TYR A 76 3.46 -5.78 -18.94
CA TYR A 76 2.40 -6.68 -19.37
C TYR A 76 1.82 -6.16 -20.67
N ASN A 77 1.84 -7.01 -21.72
CA ASN A 77 1.33 -6.68 -23.05
C ASN A 77 1.91 -5.38 -23.62
N GLY A 78 3.21 -5.14 -23.39
CA GLY A 78 3.89 -3.95 -23.89
C GLY A 78 3.68 -2.69 -23.07
N ALA A 79 2.87 -2.74 -22.01
CA ALA A 79 2.67 -1.63 -21.11
C ALA A 79 3.47 -1.81 -19.83
N VAL A 80 3.99 -0.72 -19.29
CA VAL A 80 4.76 -0.73 -18.05
C VAL A 80 3.91 -0.16 -16.93
N TYR A 81 3.79 -0.89 -15.84
CA TYR A 81 3.01 -0.50 -14.66
C TYR A 81 3.92 -0.29 -13.47
N GLN A 82 3.60 0.73 -12.68
CA GLN A 82 4.27 1.00 -11.41
C GLN A 82 3.56 0.23 -10.30
N ASP A 83 4.32 -0.53 -9.53
CA ASP A 83 3.80 -1.21 -8.34
C ASP A 83 4.45 -0.61 -7.09
N ILE A 84 3.63 -0.32 -6.09
CA ILE A 84 4.07 0.21 -4.80
C ILE A 84 3.58 -0.76 -3.73
N LEU A 85 4.53 -1.29 -2.95
CA LEU A 85 4.23 -2.24 -1.88
C LEU A 85 4.55 -1.59 -0.53
N VAL A 86 3.59 -1.63 0.39
CA VAL A 86 3.82 -1.25 1.79
C VAL A 86 4.47 -2.43 2.48
N THR A 87 5.72 -2.29 2.88
CA THR A 87 6.45 -3.35 3.58
C THR A 87 6.31 -3.23 5.09
N ASP A 88 6.00 -2.04 5.59
CA ASP A 88 5.72 -1.81 7.00
C ASP A 88 4.86 -0.56 7.13
N ILE A 89 3.99 -0.52 8.14
CA ILE A 89 3.10 0.61 8.37
C ILE A 89 2.72 0.65 9.85
N ALA A 90 2.72 1.85 10.41
CA ALA A 90 2.29 2.06 11.80
C ALA A 90 1.61 3.42 11.89
N LYS A 91 0.52 3.47 12.66
CA LYS A 91 -0.16 4.73 12.94
C LYS A 91 0.66 5.56 13.94
N ILE A 92 0.76 6.85 13.66
CA ILE A 92 1.41 7.81 14.55
C ILE A 92 0.46 8.21 15.68
#